data_c1627d0702fad8c5b62d352de45f9723
#
_entry.id   c1627d0702fad8c5b62d352de45f9723
#
_cell.length_a   1.000
_cell.length_b   1.000
_cell.length_c   1.000
_cell.angle_alpha   90.00
_cell.angle_beta   90.00
_cell.angle_gamma   90.00
#
_symmetry.space_group_name_H-M   'P 1'
#
loop_
_entity.id
_entity.type
_entity.pdbx_description
1 polymer ?
#
loop_
_entity_poly.entity_id
_entity_poly.type
_entity_poly.pdbx_seq_one_letter_code
_entity_poly.pdbx_strand_id
1 'polypeptide(L)'
;MAIATNDTNTKEKAANFLEEIIQESIAKGDTRVQTRFPPEPNGYLHIGHAKSICINFGLAKKYGGKCNLRFDDTNPVKEDVEYVDSIKRDIRWLGFDWALERYASDYFDQLYDWAVVLIKKGLAYVDDQTQEEIRLTRGTVSEPGKESPWRNRSVEENLDLFERMKKGEFADGEKVLRAKIDMAHPNMLFLSLIHISEPTRP
;
A
#
# COMPACT_ATOMS: atom_id res chain seq x y z
N MET A 1 -44.80 -34.48 24.33
CA MET A 1 -43.41 -34.70 23.92
C MET A 1 -43.00 -33.45 23.14
N ALA A 2 -42.34 -32.49 23.83
CA ALA A 2 -41.93 -31.22 23.26
C ALA A 2 -40.49 -31.36 22.76
N ILE A 3 -40.29 -31.12 21.48
CA ILE A 3 -38.97 -31.13 20.85
C ILE A 3 -38.33 -29.77 21.14
N ALA A 4 -37.30 -29.76 21.97
CA ALA A 4 -36.49 -28.59 22.23
C ALA A 4 -35.60 -28.33 21.00
N THR A 5 -35.86 -27.24 20.31
CA THR A 5 -34.96 -26.69 19.30
C THR A 5 -33.77 -26.04 20.02
N ASN A 6 -32.62 -26.70 20.00
CA ASN A 6 -31.35 -26.15 20.42
C ASN A 6 -30.87 -25.12 19.39
N ASP A 7 -31.15 -23.84 19.65
CA ASP A 7 -30.53 -22.72 18.98
C ASP A 7 -29.13 -22.49 19.58
N THR A 8 -28.14 -23.27 19.13
CA THR A 8 -26.73 -23.03 19.45
C THR A 8 -26.15 -22.01 18.46
N ASN A 9 -26.53 -20.75 18.64
CA ASN A 9 -25.78 -19.64 18.07
C ASN A 9 -24.53 -19.37 18.94
N THR A 10 -23.60 -20.35 18.95
CA THR A 10 -22.27 -20.16 19.52
C THR A 10 -21.49 -19.27 18.54
N LYS A 11 -21.44 -17.94 18.81
CA LYS A 11 -20.46 -17.05 18.17
C LYS A 11 -19.08 -17.68 18.42
N GLU A 12 -18.47 -18.21 17.36
CA GLU A 12 -17.08 -18.65 17.44
C GLU A 12 -16.24 -17.50 18.00
N LYS A 13 -15.52 -17.78 19.08
CA LYS A 13 -14.64 -16.79 19.69
C LYS A 13 -13.54 -16.44 18.68
N ALA A 14 -13.35 -15.15 18.44
CA ALA A 14 -12.29 -14.68 17.53
C ALA A 14 -10.92 -15.21 18.02
N ALA A 15 -10.12 -15.74 17.09
CA ALA A 15 -8.81 -16.32 17.41
C ALA A 15 -7.72 -15.24 17.55
N ASN A 16 -7.95 -14.05 17.01
CA ASN A 16 -7.02 -12.92 17.05
C ASN A 16 -7.75 -11.59 16.78
N PHE A 17 -7.05 -10.49 17.01
CA PHE A 17 -7.62 -9.13 16.87
C PHE A 17 -8.14 -8.81 15.45
N LEU A 18 -7.57 -9.40 14.38
CA LEU A 18 -8.07 -9.19 13.02
C LEU A 18 -9.47 -9.79 12.86
N GLU A 19 -9.68 -10.97 13.44
CA GLU A 19 -11.01 -11.60 13.43
C GLU A 19 -12.01 -10.82 14.28
N GLU A 20 -11.60 -10.23 15.40
CA GLU A 20 -12.43 -9.34 16.20
C GLU A 20 -12.92 -8.14 15.39
N ILE A 21 -12.02 -7.45 14.69
CA ILE A 21 -12.35 -6.33 13.81
C ILE A 21 -13.32 -6.75 12.69
N ILE A 22 -13.08 -7.91 12.05
CA ILE A 22 -13.96 -8.42 10.99
C ILE A 22 -15.36 -8.71 11.56
N GLN A 23 -15.43 -9.40 12.70
CA GLN A 23 -16.71 -9.73 13.35
C GLN A 23 -17.49 -8.48 13.79
N GLU A 24 -16.80 -7.46 14.29
CA GLU A 24 -17.43 -6.17 14.61
C GLU A 24 -17.96 -5.45 13.36
N SER A 25 -17.20 -5.47 12.25
CA SER A 25 -17.65 -4.88 10.99
C SER A 25 -18.87 -5.60 10.43
N ILE A 26 -18.86 -6.93 10.46
CA ILE A 26 -20.02 -7.75 10.04
C ILE A 26 -21.24 -7.47 10.93
N ALA A 27 -21.05 -7.34 12.25
CA ALA A 27 -22.14 -7.02 13.17
C ALA A 27 -22.74 -5.61 12.93
N LYS A 28 -21.94 -4.69 12.36
CA LYS A 28 -22.39 -3.35 11.94
C LYS A 28 -23.04 -3.34 10.53
N GLY A 29 -23.15 -4.50 9.87
CA GLY A 29 -23.81 -4.64 8.57
C GLY A 29 -22.86 -4.63 7.36
N ASP A 30 -21.55 -4.60 7.55
CA ASP A 30 -20.60 -4.76 6.44
C ASP A 30 -20.48 -6.25 6.09
N THR A 31 -20.91 -6.60 4.90
CA THR A 31 -20.87 -8.00 4.39
C THR A 31 -19.69 -8.26 3.46
N ARG A 32 -18.82 -7.27 3.23
CA ARG A 32 -17.73 -7.36 2.26
C ARG A 32 -16.38 -7.56 2.96
N VAL A 33 -16.01 -8.81 3.18
CA VAL A 33 -14.66 -9.13 3.62
C VAL A 33 -13.75 -9.21 2.38
N GLN A 34 -12.80 -8.30 2.31
CA GLN A 34 -11.83 -8.27 1.22
C GLN A 34 -10.42 -8.08 1.77
N THR A 35 -9.53 -8.98 1.39
CA THR A 35 -8.12 -8.95 1.74
C THR A 35 -7.25 -8.84 0.48
N ARG A 36 -5.96 -8.62 0.66
CA ARG A 36 -5.00 -8.48 -0.42
C ARG A 36 -3.66 -9.08 -0.01
N PHE A 37 -3.06 -9.85 -0.91
CA PHE A 37 -1.64 -10.20 -0.84
C PHE A 37 -0.89 -9.40 -1.90
N PRO A 38 -0.02 -8.43 -1.51
CA PRO A 38 0.70 -7.55 -2.42
C PRO A 38 2.19 -7.88 -2.49
N PRO A 39 2.61 -8.98 -3.15
CA PRO A 39 4.03 -9.29 -3.26
C PRO A 39 4.73 -8.35 -4.25
N GLU A 40 5.98 -8.01 -3.97
CA GLU A 40 6.91 -7.43 -4.93
C GLU A 40 7.59 -8.57 -5.70
N PRO A 41 7.53 -8.62 -7.05
CA PRO A 41 8.05 -9.75 -7.83
C PRO A 41 9.57 -9.63 -8.08
N ASN A 42 10.35 -9.45 -7.02
CA ASN A 42 11.80 -9.24 -7.02
C ASN A 42 12.59 -10.42 -6.43
N GLY A 43 11.93 -11.54 -6.16
CA GLY A 43 12.54 -12.75 -5.60
C GLY A 43 11.52 -13.84 -5.25
N TYR A 44 12.05 -14.98 -4.84
CA TYR A 44 11.22 -16.12 -4.38
C TYR A 44 10.59 -15.87 -3.02
N LEU A 45 9.43 -16.47 -2.78
CA LEU A 45 8.76 -16.40 -1.49
C LEU A 45 9.54 -17.15 -0.41
N HIS A 46 9.42 -16.69 0.81
CA HIS A 46 9.94 -17.35 2.02
C HIS A 46 8.83 -17.53 3.06
N ILE A 47 9.15 -18.16 4.18
CA ILE A 47 8.17 -18.50 5.23
C ILE A 47 7.38 -17.29 5.75
N GLY A 48 7.97 -16.09 5.76
CA GLY A 48 7.26 -14.85 6.13
C GLY A 48 6.14 -14.52 5.16
N HIS A 49 6.36 -14.73 3.86
CA HIS A 49 5.33 -14.58 2.84
C HIS A 49 4.24 -15.65 2.97
N ALA A 50 4.60 -16.91 3.25
CA ALA A 50 3.64 -17.99 3.49
C ALA A 50 2.71 -17.65 4.66
N LYS A 51 3.25 -17.10 5.77
CA LYS A 51 2.44 -16.59 6.88
C LYS A 51 1.43 -15.52 6.43
N SER A 52 1.88 -14.54 5.64
CA SER A 52 1.02 -13.48 5.12
C SER A 52 -0.07 -14.03 4.19
N ILE A 53 0.28 -14.97 3.31
CA ILE A 53 -0.67 -15.65 2.42
C ILE A 53 -1.73 -16.37 3.26
N CYS A 54 -1.32 -17.20 4.23
CA CYS A 54 -2.26 -17.94 5.07
C CYS A 54 -3.20 -17.03 5.86
N ILE A 55 -2.72 -15.88 6.36
CA ILE A 55 -3.58 -14.91 7.04
C ILE A 55 -4.58 -14.29 6.06
N ASN A 56 -4.12 -13.72 4.95
CA ASN A 56 -4.98 -12.97 4.03
C ASN A 56 -6.01 -13.88 3.33
N PHE A 57 -5.56 -14.97 2.76
CA PHE A 57 -6.44 -15.92 2.08
C PHE A 57 -7.30 -16.70 3.07
N GLY A 58 -6.75 -17.07 4.24
CA GLY A 58 -7.47 -17.78 5.28
C GLY A 58 -8.63 -16.97 5.85
N LEU A 59 -8.41 -15.69 6.16
CA LEU A 59 -9.48 -14.79 6.62
C LEU A 59 -10.56 -14.60 5.55
N ALA A 60 -10.16 -14.35 4.29
CA ALA A 60 -11.12 -14.24 3.20
C ALA A 60 -11.98 -15.51 3.09
N LYS A 61 -11.34 -16.69 3.10
CA LYS A 61 -12.03 -17.99 3.01
C LYS A 61 -12.97 -18.21 4.21
N LYS A 62 -12.49 -17.93 5.43
CA LYS A 62 -13.27 -18.13 6.68
C LYS A 62 -14.54 -17.29 6.71
N TYR A 63 -14.47 -16.07 6.23
CA TYR A 63 -15.60 -15.13 6.26
C TYR A 63 -16.33 -14.98 4.93
N GLY A 64 -16.17 -15.93 3.99
CA GLY A 64 -16.86 -15.91 2.69
C GLY A 64 -16.50 -14.71 1.80
N GLY A 65 -15.34 -14.12 2.05
CA GLY A 65 -14.85 -12.94 1.36
C GLY A 65 -13.98 -13.25 0.14
N LYS A 66 -13.23 -12.25 -0.32
CA LYS A 66 -12.34 -12.34 -1.49
C LYS A 66 -10.92 -11.91 -1.09
N CYS A 67 -9.92 -12.62 -1.59
CA CYS A 67 -8.53 -12.19 -1.53
C CYS A 67 -8.05 -11.87 -2.94
N ASN A 68 -7.44 -10.70 -3.12
CA ASN A 68 -6.85 -10.29 -4.39
C ASN A 68 -5.34 -10.45 -4.34
N LEU A 69 -4.75 -10.88 -5.46
CA LEU A 69 -3.32 -10.85 -5.70
C LEU A 69 -3.00 -9.55 -6.45
N ARG A 70 -2.17 -8.69 -5.85
CA ARG A 70 -1.70 -7.47 -6.50
C ARG A 70 -0.20 -7.41 -6.47
N PHE A 71 0.44 -7.58 -7.61
CA PHE A 71 1.86 -7.39 -7.73
C PHE A 71 2.22 -5.91 -7.54
N ASP A 72 3.19 -5.66 -6.66
CA ASP A 72 3.74 -4.32 -6.44
C ASP A 72 4.98 -4.15 -7.32
N ASP A 73 4.73 -4.14 -8.62
CA ASP A 73 5.70 -4.16 -9.72
C ASP A 73 6.08 -2.74 -10.14
N THR A 74 6.67 -1.98 -9.21
CA THR A 74 7.03 -0.58 -9.44
C THR A 74 8.50 -0.35 -9.74
N ASN A 75 9.32 -1.41 -9.70
CA ASN A 75 10.76 -1.34 -9.94
C ASN A 75 11.22 -2.30 -11.05
N PRO A 76 11.15 -1.89 -12.32
CA PRO A 76 11.43 -2.77 -13.47
C PRO A 76 12.87 -3.31 -13.52
N VAL A 77 13.80 -2.73 -12.76
CA VAL A 77 15.21 -3.18 -12.73
C VAL A 77 15.39 -4.47 -11.92
N LYS A 78 14.49 -4.75 -10.98
CA LYS A 78 14.61 -5.88 -10.05
C LYS A 78 13.55 -6.96 -10.25
N GLU A 79 12.59 -6.72 -11.12
CA GLU A 79 11.40 -7.56 -11.28
C GLU A 79 11.55 -8.47 -12.49
N ASP A 80 11.12 -9.73 -12.34
CA ASP A 80 11.16 -10.73 -13.38
C ASP A 80 9.86 -11.53 -13.42
N VAL A 81 9.45 -11.91 -14.63
CA VAL A 81 8.30 -12.77 -14.90
C VAL A 81 8.45 -14.13 -14.20
N GLU A 82 9.67 -14.63 -14.04
CA GLU A 82 9.94 -15.86 -13.31
C GLU A 82 9.44 -15.78 -11.86
N TYR A 83 9.66 -14.65 -11.18
CA TYR A 83 9.18 -14.47 -9.80
C TYR A 83 7.65 -14.36 -9.74
N VAL A 84 7.03 -13.69 -10.71
CA VAL A 84 5.57 -13.64 -10.83
C VAL A 84 4.98 -15.05 -10.90
N ASP A 85 5.51 -15.89 -11.80
CA ASP A 85 5.04 -17.26 -12.00
C ASP A 85 5.32 -18.14 -10.77
N SER A 86 6.48 -17.96 -10.13
CA SER A 86 6.82 -18.68 -8.89
C SER A 86 5.85 -18.32 -7.77
N ILE A 87 5.56 -17.03 -7.57
CA ILE A 87 4.61 -16.55 -6.55
C ILE A 87 3.22 -17.16 -6.76
N LYS A 88 2.73 -17.16 -8.00
CA LYS A 88 1.43 -17.76 -8.35
C LYS A 88 1.39 -19.26 -8.05
N ARG A 89 2.46 -19.97 -8.38
CA ARG A 89 2.60 -21.41 -8.11
C ARG A 89 2.61 -21.69 -6.62
N ASP A 90 3.35 -20.91 -5.83
CA ASP A 90 3.49 -21.09 -4.40
C ASP A 90 2.17 -20.83 -3.65
N ILE A 91 1.39 -19.81 -4.07
CA ILE A 91 0.06 -19.56 -3.51
C ILE A 91 -0.86 -20.76 -3.75
N ARG A 92 -0.86 -21.32 -4.96
CA ARG A 92 -1.66 -22.51 -5.30
C ARG A 92 -1.17 -23.75 -4.56
N TRP A 93 0.13 -23.90 -4.39
CA TRP A 93 0.70 -24.99 -3.61
C TRP A 93 0.26 -24.94 -2.14
N LEU A 94 0.10 -23.74 -1.57
CA LEU A 94 -0.47 -23.55 -0.23
C LEU A 94 -1.99 -23.80 -0.17
N GLY A 95 -2.64 -24.15 -1.28
CA GLY A 95 -4.06 -24.48 -1.34
C GLY A 95 -4.98 -23.26 -1.45
N PHE A 96 -4.48 -22.13 -1.95
CA PHE A 96 -5.25 -20.91 -2.17
C PHE A 96 -5.31 -20.52 -3.65
N ASP A 97 -6.32 -19.72 -3.99
CA ASP A 97 -6.46 -19.04 -5.27
C ASP A 97 -7.02 -17.64 -5.03
N TRP A 98 -6.85 -16.73 -5.98
CA TRP A 98 -7.21 -15.32 -5.85
C TRP A 98 -8.43 -14.95 -6.69
N ALA A 99 -9.16 -13.94 -6.21
CA ALA A 99 -10.36 -13.46 -6.89
C ALA A 99 -10.04 -12.55 -8.09
N LEU A 100 -9.04 -11.68 -7.93
CA LEU A 100 -8.55 -10.77 -8.97
C LEU A 100 -7.04 -10.71 -8.93
N GLU A 101 -6.42 -10.65 -10.12
CA GLU A 101 -5.01 -10.36 -10.30
C GLU A 101 -4.87 -8.92 -10.80
N ARG A 102 -3.92 -8.18 -10.22
CA ARG A 102 -3.64 -6.78 -10.55
C ARG A 102 -2.14 -6.52 -10.49
N TYR A 103 -1.69 -5.56 -11.26
CA TYR A 103 -0.33 -5.04 -11.28
C TYR A 103 -0.35 -3.55 -10.95
N ALA A 104 0.57 -3.08 -10.10
CA ALA A 104 0.63 -1.67 -9.76
C ALA A 104 0.99 -0.82 -10.97
N SER A 105 1.84 -1.35 -11.87
CA SER A 105 2.24 -0.71 -13.12
C SER A 105 1.07 -0.40 -14.06
N ASP A 106 -0.02 -1.18 -14.04
CA ASP A 106 -1.22 -0.92 -14.85
C ASP A 106 -1.90 0.41 -14.50
N TYR A 107 -1.56 1.01 -13.36
CA TYR A 107 -2.23 2.20 -12.82
C TYR A 107 -1.34 3.44 -12.81
N PHE A 108 -0.17 3.45 -13.43
CA PHE A 108 0.77 4.58 -13.38
C PHE A 108 0.17 5.87 -13.91
N ASP A 109 -0.54 5.84 -15.02
CA ASP A 109 -1.20 7.04 -15.55
C ASP A 109 -2.25 7.57 -14.58
N GLN A 110 -3.05 6.69 -13.98
CA GLN A 110 -4.06 7.09 -13.00
C GLN A 110 -3.43 7.62 -11.71
N LEU A 111 -2.31 7.04 -11.27
CA LEU A 111 -1.55 7.52 -10.11
C LEU A 111 -0.98 8.91 -10.38
N TYR A 112 -0.48 9.16 -11.59
CA TYR A 112 -0.04 10.47 -12.01
C TYR A 112 -1.17 11.50 -11.94
N ASP A 113 -2.34 11.18 -12.49
CA ASP A 113 -3.51 12.06 -12.46
C ASP A 113 -3.95 12.37 -11.02
N TRP A 114 -3.93 11.38 -10.13
CA TRP A 114 -4.23 11.59 -8.71
C TRP A 114 -3.17 12.43 -8.02
N ALA A 115 -1.90 12.28 -8.35
CA ALA A 115 -0.83 13.13 -7.84
C ALA A 115 -1.06 14.60 -8.26
N VAL A 116 -1.44 14.85 -9.52
CA VAL A 116 -1.83 16.18 -10.00
C VAL A 116 -3.01 16.75 -9.20
N VAL A 117 -4.02 15.92 -8.87
CA VAL A 117 -5.14 16.33 -8.00
C VAL A 117 -4.66 16.73 -6.61
N LEU A 118 -3.72 15.97 -6.02
CA LEU A 118 -3.16 16.29 -4.72
C LEU A 118 -2.37 17.60 -4.72
N ILE A 119 -1.58 17.86 -5.78
CA ILE A 119 -0.88 19.14 -5.96
C ILE A 119 -1.87 20.29 -6.07
N LYS A 120 -2.91 20.17 -6.90
CA LYS A 120 -3.95 21.18 -7.07
C LYS A 120 -4.69 21.50 -5.77
N LYS A 121 -4.84 20.52 -4.89
CA LYS A 121 -5.41 20.69 -3.54
C LYS A 121 -4.42 21.26 -2.52
N GLY A 122 -3.17 21.49 -2.90
CA GLY A 122 -2.11 21.92 -1.98
C GLY A 122 -1.69 20.85 -0.97
N LEU A 123 -1.98 19.57 -1.25
CA LEU A 123 -1.68 18.43 -0.37
C LEU A 123 -0.40 17.68 -0.75
N ALA A 124 0.24 18.06 -1.86
CA ALA A 124 1.54 17.55 -2.28
C ALA A 124 2.40 18.67 -2.85
N TYR A 125 3.70 18.48 -2.83
CA TYR A 125 4.68 19.43 -3.34
C TYR A 125 5.91 18.71 -3.90
N VAL A 126 6.60 19.34 -4.84
CA VAL A 126 7.88 18.87 -5.36
C VAL A 126 8.98 19.37 -4.44
N ASP A 127 9.80 18.45 -3.97
CA ASP A 127 10.92 18.70 -3.06
C ASP A 127 12.25 18.47 -3.78
N ASP A 128 13.20 19.37 -3.56
CA ASP A 128 14.55 19.31 -4.14
C ASP A 128 15.57 18.78 -3.12
N GLN A 129 15.14 18.31 -1.95
CA GLN A 129 16.03 17.70 -0.97
C GLN A 129 16.52 16.34 -1.48
N THR A 130 17.80 16.09 -1.27
CA THR A 130 18.40 14.78 -1.48
C THR A 130 17.83 13.74 -0.51
N GLN A 131 17.94 12.46 -0.82
CA GLN A 131 17.51 11.38 0.09
C GLN A 131 18.20 11.46 1.46
N GLU A 132 19.46 11.91 1.51
CA GLU A 132 20.20 12.08 2.76
C GLU A 132 19.63 13.23 3.60
N GLU A 133 19.35 14.38 2.99
CA GLU A 133 18.73 15.51 3.67
C GLU A 133 17.32 15.15 4.18
N ILE A 134 16.53 14.44 3.38
CA ILE A 134 15.21 13.93 3.82
C ILE A 134 15.38 12.99 5.02
N ARG A 135 16.36 12.08 4.99
CA ARG A 135 16.62 11.16 6.10
C ARG A 135 16.99 11.88 7.38
N LEU A 136 17.78 12.96 7.29
CA LEU A 136 18.21 13.77 8.44
C LEU A 136 17.07 14.63 9.00
N THR A 137 16.12 15.03 8.17
CA THR A 137 15.04 15.96 8.55
C THR A 137 13.70 15.30 8.84
N ARG A 138 13.48 14.02 8.47
CA ARG A 138 12.20 13.34 8.64
C ARG A 138 11.76 13.11 10.09
N GLY A 139 12.67 13.26 11.05
CA GLY A 139 12.41 13.00 12.46
C GLY A 139 12.57 11.53 12.86
N THR A 140 12.31 11.26 14.14
CA THR A 140 12.43 9.95 14.79
C THR A 140 11.16 9.66 15.60
N VAL A 141 11.12 8.52 16.29
CA VAL A 141 10.00 8.15 17.19
C VAL A 141 9.80 9.18 18.31
N SER A 142 10.88 9.84 18.74
CA SER A 142 10.89 10.76 19.88
C SER A 142 11.00 12.24 19.48
N GLU A 143 11.36 12.52 18.23
CA GLU A 143 11.57 13.87 17.75
C GLU A 143 10.77 14.14 16.48
N PRO A 144 9.99 15.24 16.42
CA PRO A 144 9.27 15.61 15.22
C PRO A 144 10.23 15.93 14.07
N GLY A 145 9.79 15.68 12.85
CA GLY A 145 10.55 16.05 11.66
C GLY A 145 10.54 17.56 11.42
N LYS A 146 11.49 17.99 10.59
CA LYS A 146 11.58 19.40 10.13
C LYS A 146 10.94 19.51 8.74
N GLU A 147 10.21 20.60 8.54
CA GLU A 147 9.63 20.89 7.23
C GLU A 147 10.71 21.18 6.19
N SER A 148 10.49 20.71 4.97
CA SER A 148 11.32 21.07 3.83
C SER A 148 11.17 22.55 3.48
N PRO A 149 12.26 23.25 3.08
CA PRO A 149 12.16 24.61 2.54
C PRO A 149 11.22 24.75 1.35
N TRP A 150 11.03 23.66 0.60
CA TRP A 150 10.23 23.61 -0.62
C TRP A 150 8.74 23.29 -0.38
N ARG A 151 8.38 22.98 0.87
CA ARG A 151 7.02 22.57 1.24
C ARG A 151 5.93 23.58 0.86
N ASN A 152 6.28 24.86 0.81
CA ASN A 152 5.34 25.95 0.59
C ASN A 152 5.44 26.57 -0.82
N ARG A 153 5.99 25.84 -1.80
CA ARG A 153 5.91 26.22 -3.20
C ARG A 153 4.48 26.44 -3.65
N SER A 154 4.26 27.34 -4.60
CA SER A 154 2.94 27.55 -5.19
C SER A 154 2.44 26.30 -5.91
N VAL A 155 1.13 26.22 -6.10
CA VAL A 155 0.51 25.11 -6.83
C VAL A 155 0.98 25.09 -8.28
N GLU A 156 1.10 26.26 -8.91
CA GLU A 156 1.52 26.44 -10.29
C GLU A 156 2.96 25.94 -10.49
N GLU A 157 3.87 26.34 -9.61
CA GLU A 157 5.27 25.91 -9.66
C GLU A 157 5.40 24.39 -9.45
N ASN A 158 4.64 23.83 -8.49
CA ASN A 158 4.64 22.38 -8.27
C ASN A 158 4.09 21.60 -9.48
N LEU A 159 3.07 22.11 -10.17
CA LEU A 159 2.53 21.47 -11.37
C LEU A 159 3.54 21.51 -12.52
N ASP A 160 4.19 22.65 -12.76
CA ASP A 160 5.23 22.78 -13.79
C ASP A 160 6.39 21.80 -13.52
N LEU A 161 6.92 21.81 -12.31
CA LEU A 161 8.00 20.91 -11.92
C LEU A 161 7.61 19.43 -12.05
N PHE A 162 6.39 19.07 -11.65
CA PHE A 162 5.93 17.69 -11.72
C PHE A 162 5.73 17.21 -13.17
N GLU A 163 5.26 18.09 -14.06
CA GLU A 163 5.20 17.80 -15.49
C GLU A 163 6.60 17.63 -16.11
N ARG A 164 7.55 18.47 -15.72
CA ARG A 164 8.95 18.37 -16.18
C ARG A 164 9.65 17.11 -15.64
N MET A 165 9.31 16.68 -14.42
CA MET A 165 9.74 15.38 -13.88
C MET A 165 9.25 14.23 -14.78
N LYS A 166 7.97 14.24 -15.18
CA LYS A 166 7.41 13.24 -16.13
C LYS A 166 8.15 13.24 -17.47
N LYS A 167 8.56 14.40 -17.95
CA LYS A 167 9.35 14.53 -19.20
C LYS A 167 10.80 14.07 -19.07
N GLY A 168 11.25 13.77 -17.85
CA GLY A 168 12.62 13.34 -17.60
C GLY A 168 13.67 14.46 -17.73
N GLU A 169 13.29 15.70 -17.41
CA GLU A 169 14.19 16.86 -17.48
C GLU A 169 15.18 16.90 -16.30
N PHE A 170 14.95 16.14 -15.25
CA PHE A 170 15.77 16.08 -14.05
C PHE A 170 16.49 14.74 -13.94
N ALA A 171 17.63 14.72 -13.25
CA ALA A 171 18.33 13.50 -12.92
C ALA A 171 17.54 12.67 -11.87
N ASP A 172 17.78 11.36 -11.83
CA ASP A 172 17.13 10.47 -10.87
C ASP A 172 17.47 10.90 -9.43
N GLY A 173 16.44 11.07 -8.60
CA GLY A 173 16.58 11.53 -7.22
C GLY A 173 16.82 13.03 -7.03
N GLU A 174 16.92 13.83 -8.10
CA GLU A 174 17.08 15.29 -8.02
C GLU A 174 15.83 15.97 -7.48
N LYS A 175 14.66 15.43 -7.83
CA LYS A 175 13.36 15.92 -7.37
C LYS A 175 12.45 14.77 -6.99
N VAL A 176 11.69 14.96 -5.92
CA VAL A 176 10.73 13.97 -5.43
C VAL A 176 9.38 14.63 -5.15
N LEU A 177 8.29 13.95 -5.46
CA LEU A 177 6.95 14.41 -5.05
C LEU A 177 6.68 13.94 -3.63
N ARG A 178 6.31 14.86 -2.74
CA ARG A 178 6.02 14.58 -1.32
C ARG A 178 4.61 15.02 -0.93
N ALA A 179 3.96 14.21 -0.10
CA ALA A 179 2.70 14.61 0.54
C ALA A 179 2.96 15.62 1.67
N LYS A 180 2.06 16.60 1.84
CA LYS A 180 2.07 17.55 2.97
C LYS A 180 1.48 16.90 4.22
N ILE A 181 2.21 15.98 4.82
CA ILE A 181 1.84 15.31 6.07
C ILE A 181 2.34 16.14 7.24
N ASP A 182 1.61 16.10 8.36
CA ASP A 182 2.05 16.71 9.61
C ASP A 182 3.33 16.02 10.10
N MET A 183 4.43 16.77 10.16
CA MET A 183 5.74 16.25 10.56
C MET A 183 5.83 15.92 12.06
N ALA A 184 4.87 16.36 12.85
CA ALA A 184 4.71 16.04 14.28
C ALA A 184 3.65 14.96 14.54
N HIS A 185 3.14 14.29 13.49
CA HIS A 185 2.09 13.30 13.65
C HIS A 185 2.57 12.10 14.51
N PRO A 186 1.79 11.68 15.53
CA PRO A 186 2.21 10.62 16.44
C PRO A 186 2.34 9.23 15.80
N ASN A 187 1.71 9.02 14.65
CA ASN A 187 1.84 7.78 13.89
C ASN A 187 3.03 7.85 12.94
N MET A 188 4.11 7.16 13.30
CA MET A 188 5.34 7.08 12.51
C MET A 188 5.17 6.49 11.10
N LEU A 189 4.12 5.71 10.86
CA LEU A 189 3.84 5.15 9.54
C LEU A 189 3.56 6.26 8.51
N PHE A 190 3.01 7.40 8.93
CA PHE A 190 2.86 8.55 8.04
C PHE A 190 4.19 9.15 7.60
N LEU A 191 5.24 9.06 8.40
CA LEU A 191 6.57 9.52 8.01
C LEU A 191 7.21 8.65 6.92
N SER A 192 6.79 7.39 6.78
CA SER A 192 7.22 6.51 5.70
C SER A 192 6.49 6.79 4.38
N LEU A 193 5.30 7.39 4.43
CA LEU A 193 4.52 7.79 3.26
C LEU A 193 4.94 9.13 2.65
N ILE A 194 6.04 9.72 3.12
CA ILE A 194 6.60 10.97 2.59
C ILE A 194 7.06 10.82 1.13
N HIS A 195 7.37 9.60 0.68
CA HIS A 195 7.69 9.29 -0.70
C HIS A 195 6.42 8.84 -1.45
N ILE A 196 5.91 9.70 -2.31
CA ILE A 196 5.12 9.26 -3.45
C ILE A 196 6.16 8.89 -4.50
N SER A 197 6.09 7.67 -5.03
CA SER A 197 7.06 7.09 -5.97
C SER A 197 7.55 8.10 -7.01
N GLU A 198 8.83 8.06 -7.32
CA GLU A 198 9.36 8.74 -8.49
C GLU A 198 8.52 8.34 -9.70
N PRO A 199 8.16 9.28 -10.61
CA PRO A 199 7.53 8.90 -11.86
C PRO A 199 8.53 8.04 -12.63
N THR A 200 8.34 6.73 -12.58
CA THR A 200 9.14 5.79 -13.37
C THR A 200 8.92 6.11 -14.82
N ARG A 201 10.01 6.27 -15.56
CA ARG A 201 9.98 6.41 -17.00
C ARG A 201 9.33 5.16 -17.61
N PRO A 202 8.48 5.31 -18.65
CA PRO A 202 8.01 4.18 -19.42
C PRO A 202 9.15 3.46 -20.11
#